data_32fe22c4df8c797d2992a14f502ea39c
#
_entry.id   32fe22c4df8c797d2992a14f502ea39c
#
_cell.length_a   1.000
_cell.length_b   1.000
_cell.length_c   1.000
_cell.angle_alpha   90.00
_cell.angle_beta   90.00
_cell.angle_gamma   90.00
#
_symmetry.space_group_name_H-M   'P 1'
#
loop_
_entity.id
_entity.type
_entity.pdbx_description
1 polymer ?
#
loop_
_entity_poly.entity_id
_entity_poly.type
_entity_poly.pdbx_seq_one_letter_code
_entity_poly.pdbx_strand_id
1 'polypeptide(L)'
;MTRPTCIQHWQDIQGADDSCYPGSAERLSIGSPFGRVFGLARLGIHHELLPPGRRTSWPHAEKTEEEFVYVIEGTPDCWLDGVLHRLQPGDAVGFQPGTGVAHTFINNTASDVRLLVVGDTNRADNQLHYPLHLKRNQEIAKLHWADAPQVPLGQHDGLPDRLRESDGPF
;
A
#
# COMPACT_ATOMS: atom_id res chain seq x y z
N MET A 1 16.34 30.05 -13.08
CA MET A 1 16.78 28.77 -13.70
C MET A 1 15.64 27.79 -13.53
N THR A 2 15.23 27.13 -14.59
CA THR A 2 14.25 26.05 -14.51
C THR A 2 14.86 24.84 -13.80
N ARG A 3 14.13 24.22 -12.86
CA ARG A 3 14.56 23.03 -12.14
C ARG A 3 14.76 21.88 -13.14
N PRO A 4 15.87 21.12 -13.07
CA PRO A 4 16.08 19.95 -13.93
C PRO A 4 14.94 18.93 -13.78
N THR A 5 14.56 18.24 -14.86
CA THR A 5 13.44 17.27 -14.86
C THR A 5 13.69 16.07 -13.94
N CYS A 6 14.96 15.75 -13.65
CA CYS A 6 15.35 14.68 -12.72
C CYS A 6 15.26 15.09 -11.23
N ILE A 7 14.75 16.29 -10.93
CA ILE A 7 14.53 16.78 -9.56
C ILE A 7 13.06 17.18 -9.44
N GLN A 8 12.31 16.46 -8.64
CA GLN A 8 10.88 16.74 -8.37
C GLN A 8 10.62 16.81 -6.87
N HIS A 9 9.61 17.59 -6.50
CA HIS A 9 9.05 17.57 -5.16
C HIS A 9 7.77 16.73 -5.17
N TRP A 10 7.51 15.98 -4.10
CA TRP A 10 6.37 15.06 -4.07
C TRP A 10 5.03 15.76 -4.28
N GLN A 11 4.86 16.98 -3.76
CA GLN A 11 3.63 17.77 -3.94
C GLN A 11 3.40 18.19 -5.41
N ASP A 12 4.47 18.41 -6.16
CA ASP A 12 4.37 18.86 -7.57
C ASP A 12 3.89 17.72 -8.50
N ILE A 13 4.01 16.47 -8.05
CA ILE A 13 3.67 15.26 -8.80
C ILE A 13 2.62 14.39 -8.11
N GLN A 14 2.01 14.90 -7.04
CA GLN A 14 0.96 14.19 -6.32
C GLN A 14 -0.26 13.96 -7.21
N GLY A 15 -0.79 12.74 -7.20
CA GLY A 15 -2.00 12.37 -7.91
C GLY A 15 -3.26 12.99 -7.30
N ALA A 16 -4.39 12.78 -7.97
CA ALA A 16 -5.69 13.13 -7.44
C ALA A 16 -6.06 12.27 -6.22
N ASP A 17 -6.88 12.80 -5.33
CA ASP A 17 -7.45 12.07 -4.19
C ASP A 17 -8.67 11.24 -4.63
N ASP A 18 -8.45 10.26 -5.49
CA ASP A 18 -9.50 9.41 -6.08
C ASP A 18 -9.15 7.93 -6.11
N SER A 19 -8.00 7.54 -5.56
CA SER A 19 -7.56 6.15 -5.53
C SER A 19 -8.53 5.28 -4.73
N CYS A 20 -9.06 4.25 -5.38
CA CYS A 20 -9.96 3.26 -4.79
C CYS A 20 -9.91 1.94 -5.57
N TYR A 21 -10.35 0.86 -4.97
CA TYR A 21 -10.58 -0.40 -5.69
C TYR A 21 -11.88 -0.36 -6.49
N PRO A 22 -11.97 -1.09 -7.63
CA PRO A 22 -13.20 -1.17 -8.40
C PRO A 22 -14.41 -1.59 -7.54
N GLY A 23 -15.49 -0.80 -7.63
CA GLY A 23 -16.71 -1.04 -6.87
C GLY A 23 -16.64 -0.71 -5.37
N SER A 24 -15.56 -0.09 -4.92
CA SER A 24 -15.40 0.42 -3.55
C SER A 24 -15.47 1.95 -3.53
N ALA A 25 -16.11 2.51 -2.49
CA ALA A 25 -16.06 3.95 -2.20
C ALA A 25 -14.92 4.30 -1.24
N GLU A 26 -14.21 3.30 -0.72
CA GLU A 26 -13.09 3.51 0.20
C GLU A 26 -11.95 4.25 -0.49
N ARG A 27 -11.54 5.39 0.07
CA ARG A 27 -10.37 6.13 -0.39
C ARG A 27 -9.10 5.54 0.22
N LEU A 28 -8.08 5.41 -0.61
CA LEU A 28 -6.76 4.91 -0.22
C LEU A 28 -5.78 6.08 0.00
N SER A 29 -4.49 5.79 0.06
CA SER A 29 -3.43 6.80 0.08
C SER A 29 -3.41 7.63 -1.21
N ILE A 30 -2.77 8.81 -1.14
CA ILE A 30 -2.57 9.71 -2.27
C ILE A 30 -1.10 9.61 -2.69
N GLY A 31 -0.85 8.97 -3.84
CA GLY A 31 0.48 8.65 -4.31
C GLY A 31 1.15 9.78 -5.10
N SER A 32 2.47 9.88 -4.96
CA SER A 32 3.34 10.70 -5.80
C SER A 32 4.35 9.78 -6.49
N PRO A 33 4.14 9.41 -7.77
CA PRO A 33 4.84 8.30 -8.42
C PRO A 33 6.21 8.73 -8.97
N PHE A 34 7.21 8.89 -8.11
CA PHE A 34 8.58 9.28 -8.51
C PHE A 34 9.17 8.36 -9.56
N GLY A 35 9.04 7.03 -9.39
CA GLY A 35 9.58 6.06 -10.35
C GLY A 35 9.09 6.31 -11.77
N ARG A 36 7.78 6.51 -11.92
CA ARG A 36 7.17 6.79 -13.22
C ARG A 36 7.59 8.15 -13.78
N VAL A 37 7.60 9.19 -12.96
CA VAL A 37 7.96 10.55 -13.37
C VAL A 37 9.42 10.64 -13.82
N PHE A 38 10.31 9.90 -13.16
CA PHE A 38 11.73 9.82 -13.54
C PHE A 38 12.02 8.80 -14.66
N GLY A 39 11.02 8.04 -15.11
CA GLY A 39 11.21 7.02 -16.14
C GLY A 39 12.06 5.83 -15.68
N LEU A 40 12.01 5.49 -14.38
CA LEU A 40 12.72 4.33 -13.85
C LEU A 40 12.07 3.04 -14.36
N ALA A 41 12.87 2.14 -14.91
CA ALA A 41 12.35 0.93 -15.57
C ALA A 41 12.22 -0.27 -14.63
N ARG A 42 12.92 -0.28 -13.49
CA ARG A 42 12.98 -1.43 -12.58
C ARG A 42 12.48 -1.12 -11.17
N LEU A 43 12.47 0.15 -10.80
CA LEU A 43 12.06 0.57 -9.45
C LEU A 43 10.76 1.35 -9.51
N GLY A 44 9.76 0.85 -8.82
CA GLY A 44 8.58 1.59 -8.41
C GLY A 44 8.92 2.39 -7.15
N ILE A 45 8.91 3.72 -7.24
CA ILE A 45 9.18 4.59 -6.08
C ILE A 45 8.01 5.55 -5.95
N HIS A 46 7.37 5.51 -4.80
CA HIS A 46 6.22 6.36 -4.47
C HIS A 46 6.44 7.05 -3.14
N HIS A 47 6.08 8.33 -3.07
CA HIS A 47 5.74 8.96 -1.80
C HIS A 47 4.24 8.81 -1.62
N GLU A 48 3.82 8.27 -0.50
CA GLU A 48 2.41 8.07 -0.15
C GLU A 48 2.02 9.01 0.99
N LEU A 49 1.01 9.84 0.74
CA LEU A 49 0.30 10.59 1.77
C LEU A 49 -0.91 9.75 2.20
N LEU A 50 -0.96 9.38 3.47
CA LEU A 50 -2.02 8.55 4.04
C LEU A 50 -2.81 9.35 5.08
N PRO A 51 -3.96 9.94 4.69
CA PRO A 51 -4.82 10.70 5.60
C PRO A 51 -5.41 9.84 6.74
N PRO A 52 -5.88 10.46 7.83
CA PRO A 52 -6.55 9.77 8.93
C PRO A 52 -7.72 8.89 8.46
N GLY A 53 -7.81 7.68 9.00
CA GLY A 53 -8.87 6.72 8.70
C GLY A 53 -8.73 6.00 7.37
N ARG A 54 -7.58 6.07 6.70
CA ARG A 54 -7.32 5.38 5.44
C ARG A 54 -6.25 4.29 5.58
N ARG A 55 -6.17 3.44 4.56
CA ARG A 55 -5.08 2.47 4.37
C ARG A 55 -4.46 2.61 2.97
N THR A 56 -3.25 2.10 2.81
CA THR A 56 -2.54 2.18 1.52
C THR A 56 -3.16 1.30 0.45
N SER A 57 -3.67 0.14 0.85
CA SER A 57 -4.25 -0.87 -0.05
C SER A 57 -5.15 -1.83 0.74
N TRP A 58 -5.90 -2.67 0.06
CA TRP A 58 -6.42 -3.87 0.70
C TRP A 58 -5.28 -4.82 1.03
N PRO A 59 -5.31 -5.52 2.21
CA PRO A 59 -4.28 -6.47 2.58
C PRO A 59 -4.02 -7.49 1.47
N HIS A 60 -2.76 -7.59 1.04
CA HIS A 60 -2.36 -8.49 -0.04
C HIS A 60 -0.92 -8.97 0.14
N ALA A 61 -0.62 -10.09 -0.51
CA ALA A 61 0.73 -10.62 -0.64
C ALA A 61 1.11 -10.72 -2.12
N GLU A 62 2.40 -10.57 -2.41
CA GLU A 62 2.95 -10.59 -3.75
C GLU A 62 3.82 -11.82 -3.98
N LYS A 63 3.70 -12.40 -5.20
CA LYS A 63 4.41 -13.63 -5.57
C LYS A 63 5.86 -13.39 -5.92
N THR A 64 6.15 -12.34 -6.69
CA THR A 64 7.47 -12.11 -7.27
C THR A 64 8.01 -10.69 -7.08
N GLU A 65 7.19 -9.73 -6.67
CA GLU A 65 7.63 -8.36 -6.41
C GLU A 65 8.11 -8.19 -4.97
N GLU A 66 9.23 -7.50 -4.82
CA GLU A 66 9.73 -7.04 -3.52
C GLU A 66 9.13 -5.68 -3.18
N GLU A 67 8.84 -5.45 -1.90
CA GLU A 67 8.41 -4.14 -1.43
C GLU A 67 9.18 -3.73 -0.17
N PHE A 68 9.53 -2.45 -0.09
CA PHE A 68 10.12 -1.79 1.05
C PHE A 68 9.35 -0.52 1.35
N VAL A 69 8.98 -0.33 2.62
CA VAL A 69 8.26 0.86 3.08
C VAL A 69 9.02 1.50 4.22
N TYR A 70 9.24 2.80 4.13
CA TYR A 70 9.90 3.62 5.16
C TYR A 70 8.95 4.71 5.66
N VAL A 71 8.84 4.85 6.97
CA VAL A 71 8.01 5.88 7.61
C VAL A 71 8.77 7.20 7.65
N ILE A 72 8.30 8.19 6.87
CA ILE A 72 8.85 9.54 6.85
C ILE A 72 8.27 10.37 8.01
N GLU A 73 6.95 10.29 8.20
CA GLU A 73 6.21 11.10 9.17
C GLU A 73 4.94 10.39 9.64
N GLY A 74 4.52 10.66 10.89
CA GLY A 74 3.36 10.04 11.49
C GLY A 74 3.64 8.66 12.09
N THR A 75 2.61 8.02 12.61
CA THR A 75 2.71 6.73 13.30
C THR A 75 1.66 5.76 12.76
N PRO A 76 1.86 5.19 11.55
CA PRO A 76 0.93 4.21 10.98
C PRO A 76 0.96 2.89 11.72
N ASP A 77 -0.10 2.12 11.56
CA ASP A 77 -0.12 0.70 11.87
C ASP A 77 0.26 -0.10 10.62
N CYS A 78 1.29 -0.92 10.70
CA CYS A 78 1.54 -1.97 9.71
C CYS A 78 0.69 -3.18 10.08
N TRP A 79 -0.27 -3.52 9.24
CA TRP A 79 -1.05 -4.74 9.37
C TRP A 79 -0.29 -5.88 8.68
N LEU A 80 0.03 -6.93 9.44
CA LEU A 80 0.66 -8.15 8.96
C LEU A 80 -0.22 -9.34 9.33
N ASP A 81 -0.79 -10.02 8.35
CA ASP A 81 -1.58 -11.25 8.54
C ASP A 81 -2.55 -11.20 9.74
N GLY A 82 -3.24 -10.07 9.93
CA GLY A 82 -4.23 -9.91 11.01
C GLY A 82 -3.68 -9.40 12.34
N VAL A 83 -2.44 -8.91 12.37
CA VAL A 83 -1.83 -8.29 13.55
C VAL A 83 -1.36 -6.87 13.21
N LEU A 84 -1.67 -5.90 14.10
CA LEU A 84 -1.20 -4.52 13.96
C LEU A 84 0.14 -4.32 14.67
N HIS A 85 1.05 -3.65 13.97
CA HIS A 85 2.34 -3.21 14.50
C HIS A 85 2.45 -1.70 14.34
N ARG A 86 2.39 -0.95 15.45
CA ARG A 86 2.54 0.50 15.43
C ARG A 86 3.98 0.87 15.06
N LEU A 87 4.11 1.70 14.02
CA LEU A 87 5.40 2.22 13.56
C LEU A 87 5.58 3.69 13.95
N GLN A 88 6.82 4.17 13.87
CA GLN A 88 7.21 5.56 14.11
C GLN A 88 8.13 6.05 12.99
N PRO A 89 8.34 7.37 12.84
CA PRO A 89 9.27 7.90 11.86
C PRO A 89 10.67 7.31 12.01
N GLY A 90 11.23 6.82 10.89
CA GLY A 90 12.50 6.11 10.87
C GLY A 90 12.39 4.58 10.84
N ASP A 91 11.22 4.02 11.15
CA ASP A 91 11.01 2.58 10.98
C ASP A 91 10.89 2.22 9.49
N ALA A 92 11.30 1.00 9.17
CA ALA A 92 11.16 0.42 7.84
C ALA A 92 10.62 -1.00 7.92
N VAL A 93 9.86 -1.39 6.90
CA VAL A 93 9.35 -2.75 6.72
C VAL A 93 9.72 -3.22 5.32
N GLY A 94 10.24 -4.44 5.21
CA GLY A 94 10.56 -5.07 3.93
C GLY A 94 9.77 -6.36 3.73
N PHE A 95 9.21 -6.54 2.54
CA PHE A 95 8.44 -7.71 2.16
C PHE A 95 9.19 -8.51 1.11
N GLN A 96 9.54 -9.74 1.49
CA GLN A 96 10.14 -10.68 0.55
C GLN A 96 9.05 -11.31 -0.31
N PRO A 97 9.27 -11.46 -1.63
CA PRO A 97 8.30 -12.08 -2.51
C PRO A 97 8.12 -13.56 -2.18
N GLY A 98 6.94 -14.09 -2.49
CA GLY A 98 6.67 -15.51 -2.40
C GLY A 98 6.43 -16.06 -0.98
N THR A 99 6.45 -15.21 0.05
CA THR A 99 6.24 -15.65 1.45
C THR A 99 4.77 -15.88 1.80
N GLY A 100 3.85 -15.22 1.08
CA GLY A 100 2.42 -15.24 1.39
C GLY A 100 2.02 -14.31 2.52
N VAL A 101 2.96 -13.58 3.15
CA VAL A 101 2.69 -12.61 4.20
C VAL A 101 1.94 -11.42 3.61
N ALA A 102 0.66 -11.29 3.96
CA ALA A 102 -0.17 -10.20 3.49
C ALA A 102 -0.03 -8.98 4.39
N HIS A 103 -0.04 -7.80 3.77
CA HIS A 103 0.20 -6.54 4.47
C HIS A 103 -0.60 -5.37 3.91
N THR A 104 -0.73 -4.33 4.72
CA THR A 104 -1.15 -2.98 4.37
C THR A 104 -0.75 -2.02 5.49
N PHE A 105 -0.72 -0.71 5.20
CA PHE A 105 -0.48 0.32 6.21
C PHE A 105 -1.76 1.08 6.47
N ILE A 106 -2.09 1.27 7.75
CA ILE A 106 -3.33 1.90 8.20
C ILE A 106 -3.01 3.13 9.03
N ASN A 107 -3.71 4.23 8.78
CA ASN A 107 -3.61 5.42 9.61
C ASN A 107 -4.82 5.53 10.57
N ASN A 108 -4.68 4.96 11.75
CA ASN A 108 -5.66 5.08 12.85
C ASN A 108 -5.38 6.30 13.75
N THR A 109 -4.61 7.29 13.28
CA THR A 109 -4.31 8.51 14.01
C THR A 109 -5.12 9.70 13.51
N ALA A 110 -5.01 10.85 14.17
CA ALA A 110 -5.68 12.09 13.78
C ALA A 110 -4.84 12.99 12.84
N SER A 111 -3.60 12.57 12.51
CA SER A 111 -2.68 13.33 11.67
C SER A 111 -2.30 12.52 10.44
N ASP A 112 -1.89 13.21 9.39
CA ASP A 112 -1.38 12.57 8.18
C ASP A 112 -0.14 11.72 8.46
N VAL A 113 -0.04 10.61 7.74
CA VAL A 113 1.15 9.76 7.68
C VAL A 113 1.79 9.92 6.31
N ARG A 114 3.12 9.91 6.26
CA ARG A 114 3.89 9.94 5.01
C ARG A 114 4.85 8.77 4.94
N LEU A 115 4.77 8.04 3.84
CA LEU A 115 5.58 6.85 3.59
C LEU A 115 6.40 7.03 2.31
N LEU A 116 7.59 6.43 2.29
CA LEU A 116 8.31 6.13 1.05
C LEU A 116 8.13 4.65 0.77
N VAL A 117 7.50 4.35 -0.36
CA VAL A 117 7.30 2.97 -0.84
C VAL A 117 8.22 2.73 -2.03
N VAL A 118 8.99 1.68 -1.95
CA VAL A 118 9.93 1.26 -3.00
C VAL A 118 9.71 -0.22 -3.29
N GLY A 119 9.49 -0.56 -4.53
CA GLY A 119 9.30 -1.94 -4.96
C GLY A 119 9.70 -2.16 -6.42
N ASP A 120 9.47 -3.33 -6.91
CA ASP A 120 9.62 -3.63 -8.33
C ASP A 120 8.59 -2.85 -9.17
N THR A 121 8.93 -2.55 -10.41
CA THR A 121 8.00 -1.94 -11.36
C THR A 121 7.27 -3.03 -12.14
N ASN A 122 5.98 -3.25 -11.84
CA ASN A 122 5.02 -4.04 -12.63
C ASN A 122 5.63 -5.26 -13.32
N ARG A 123 6.08 -6.23 -12.55
CA ARG A 123 6.61 -7.48 -13.11
C ARG A 123 5.51 -8.26 -13.81
N ALA A 124 5.76 -8.67 -15.05
CA ALA A 124 4.78 -9.42 -15.84
C ALA A 124 4.45 -10.81 -15.27
N ASP A 125 5.31 -11.34 -14.40
CA ASP A 125 5.17 -12.62 -13.71
C ASP A 125 4.61 -12.49 -12.30
N ASN A 126 4.30 -11.26 -11.83
CA ASN A 126 3.73 -11.07 -10.50
C ASN A 126 2.27 -11.50 -10.44
N GLN A 127 1.91 -12.09 -9.31
CA GLN A 127 0.54 -12.46 -8.94
C GLN A 127 0.28 -12.00 -7.51
N LEU A 128 -0.98 -11.70 -7.23
CA LEU A 128 -1.43 -11.14 -5.96
C LEU A 128 -2.39 -12.10 -5.24
N HIS A 129 -2.29 -12.16 -3.93
CA HIS A 129 -3.26 -12.85 -3.08
C HIS A 129 -3.86 -11.90 -2.05
N TYR A 130 -5.18 -11.79 -2.03
CA TYR A 130 -5.95 -10.98 -1.07
C TYR A 130 -6.64 -11.89 -0.06
N PRO A 131 -6.09 -12.16 1.12
CA PRO A 131 -6.64 -13.15 2.06
C PRO A 131 -8.02 -12.78 2.60
N LEU A 132 -8.33 -11.49 2.68
CA LEU A 132 -9.59 -10.96 3.22
C LEU A 132 -10.59 -10.53 2.12
N HIS A 133 -10.19 -10.55 0.84
CA HIS A 133 -11.01 -10.06 -0.27
C HIS A 133 -11.14 -11.12 -1.37
N LEU A 134 -11.82 -12.24 -1.06
CA LEU A 134 -11.95 -13.38 -1.98
C LEU A 134 -12.59 -13.01 -3.32
N LYS A 135 -13.52 -12.05 -3.32
CA LYS A 135 -14.11 -11.53 -4.56
C LYS A 135 -13.06 -10.87 -5.44
N ARG A 136 -12.12 -10.11 -4.84
CA ARG A 136 -11.03 -9.48 -5.57
C ARG A 136 -10.12 -10.51 -6.23
N ASN A 137 -9.83 -11.62 -5.56
CA ASN A 137 -9.05 -12.72 -6.14
C ASN A 137 -9.72 -13.28 -7.41
N GLN A 138 -11.06 -13.37 -7.43
CA GLN A 138 -11.80 -13.80 -8.62
C GLN A 138 -11.75 -12.74 -9.73
N GLU A 139 -11.88 -11.45 -9.40
CA GLU A 139 -11.86 -10.35 -10.36
C GLU A 139 -10.53 -10.22 -11.09
N ILE A 140 -9.40 -10.38 -10.40
CA ILE A 140 -8.08 -10.30 -11.00
C ILE A 140 -7.68 -11.54 -11.81
N ALA A 141 -8.46 -12.61 -11.74
CA ALA A 141 -8.36 -13.82 -12.57
C ALA A 141 -6.94 -14.38 -12.64
N LYS A 142 -6.27 -14.31 -13.80
CA LYS A 142 -4.91 -14.84 -14.00
C LYS A 142 -3.82 -14.14 -13.17
N LEU A 143 -4.10 -12.96 -12.62
CA LEU A 143 -3.19 -12.26 -11.72
C LEU A 143 -3.38 -12.72 -10.27
N HIS A 144 -4.33 -13.58 -9.98
CA HIS A 144 -4.49 -14.16 -8.66
C HIS A 144 -3.44 -15.23 -8.41
N TRP A 145 -2.71 -15.10 -7.30
CA TRP A 145 -1.79 -16.10 -6.80
C TRP A 145 -2.55 -17.20 -6.04
N ALA A 146 -3.08 -18.17 -6.80
CA ALA A 146 -3.99 -19.18 -6.28
C ALA A 146 -3.30 -20.21 -5.35
N ASP A 147 -2.00 -20.41 -5.53
CA ASP A 147 -1.16 -21.31 -4.73
C ASP A 147 -0.32 -20.59 -3.67
N ALA A 148 -0.79 -19.39 -3.24
CA ALA A 148 -0.13 -18.64 -2.17
C ALA A 148 0.02 -19.48 -0.89
N PRO A 149 1.18 -19.41 -0.20
CA PRO A 149 1.35 -20.05 1.10
C PRO A 149 0.24 -19.64 2.06
N GLN A 150 -0.34 -20.59 2.76
CA GLN A 150 -1.37 -20.32 3.74
C GLN A 150 -0.72 -19.84 5.04
N VAL A 151 -0.89 -18.56 5.37
CA VAL A 151 -0.43 -17.96 6.61
C VAL A 151 -1.63 -17.84 7.57
N PRO A 152 -1.50 -18.28 8.84
CA PRO A 152 -2.56 -18.09 9.82
C PRO A 152 -2.84 -16.61 10.04
N LEU A 153 -4.10 -16.20 9.92
CA LEU A 153 -4.50 -14.82 10.14
C LEU A 153 -4.80 -14.57 11.62
N GLY A 154 -4.34 -13.43 12.12
CA GLY A 154 -4.76 -12.85 13.39
C GLY A 154 -6.21 -12.34 13.33
N GLN A 155 -6.62 -11.59 14.37
CA GLN A 155 -8.02 -11.20 14.54
C GLN A 155 -8.38 -9.88 13.86
N HIS A 156 -7.41 -9.06 13.45
CA HIS A 156 -7.66 -7.76 12.86
C HIS A 156 -8.03 -7.89 11.37
N ASP A 157 -9.17 -7.34 10.98
CA ASP A 157 -9.75 -7.45 9.64
C ASP A 157 -9.10 -6.56 8.56
N GLY A 158 -8.03 -5.84 8.89
CA GLY A 158 -7.34 -4.93 7.96
C GLY A 158 -8.09 -3.65 7.64
N LEU A 159 -9.22 -3.36 8.29
CA LEU A 159 -9.93 -2.09 8.11
C LEU A 159 -9.38 -1.01 9.05
N PRO A 160 -9.29 0.25 8.60
CA PRO A 160 -9.13 1.39 9.49
C PRO A 160 -10.27 1.47 10.52
N ASP A 161 -9.98 1.88 11.75
CA ASP A 161 -10.99 2.01 12.81
C ASP A 161 -12.16 2.90 12.40
N ARG A 162 -11.86 4.00 11.73
CA ARG A 162 -12.86 4.96 11.25
C ARG A 162 -13.85 4.36 10.25
N LEU A 163 -13.42 3.40 9.42
CA LEU A 163 -14.31 2.70 8.49
C LEU A 163 -15.26 1.70 9.17
N ARG A 164 -14.94 1.27 10.40
CA ARG A 164 -15.85 0.46 11.21
C ARG A 164 -16.92 1.28 11.88
N GLU A 165 -16.64 2.57 12.16
CA GLU A 165 -17.51 3.47 12.91
C GLU A 165 -18.50 4.23 12.03
N SER A 166 -18.27 4.26 10.70
CA SER A 166 -19.11 4.98 9.77
C SER A 166 -19.06 4.38 8.36
N ASP A 167 -20.13 4.58 7.58
CA ASP A 167 -20.26 4.04 6.24
C ASP A 167 -19.34 4.72 5.18
N GLY A 168 -18.36 5.55 5.59
CA GLY A 168 -17.43 6.23 4.68
C GLY A 168 -18.12 7.04 3.57
N PRO A 169 -17.41 7.53 2.55
CA PRO A 169 -15.96 7.54 2.30
C PRO A 169 -15.26 8.68 3.04
N PHE A 170 -13.98 8.52 3.31
CA PHE A 170 -13.14 9.54 3.95
C PHE A 170 -12.02 9.97 3.04
#